data_79ba35e0e17e2fabd7569beec37f0471
#
_entry.id   79ba35e0e17e2fabd7569beec37f0471
#
_cell.length_a   1.000
_cell.length_b   1.000
_cell.length_c   1.000
_cell.angle_alpha   90.00
_cell.angle_beta   90.00
_cell.angle_gamma   90.00
#
_symmetry.space_group_name_H-M   'P 1'
#
loop_
_entity.id
_entity.type
_entity.pdbx_description
1 polymer ?
#
loop_
_entity_poly.entity_id
_entity_poly.type
_entity_poly.pdbx_seq_one_letter_code
_entity_poly.pdbx_strand_id
1 'polypeptide(L)'
;ITFNTDGTKMFILGHSGDDVNEYTLSTGFDVSTASFVDSFSVNSQDASPVSVCFNNDGTKMFVIGAAGVDINEYTLTSPFNLVNISGEHTGDVIDTNSTSNYDTDIDVETLTVTAVRLGSSEGSGTAGTVGSALTGTYGQLTLNANGSYTYVANQTVADALDAGDVVTDSFNYTVSDGAATDIAVITITVIGINDTPTAQNDVGVIVEDGTLT
;
A
#
# COMPACT_ATOMS: atom_id res chain seq x y z
N ILE A 1 -10.08 -18.54 -1.80
CA ILE A 1 -11.32 -17.79 -2.06
C ILE A 1 -11.97 -17.44 -0.73
N THR A 2 -12.49 -16.22 -0.61
CA THR A 2 -13.25 -15.75 0.56
C THR A 2 -14.41 -14.85 0.10
N PHE A 3 -15.40 -14.61 0.96
CA PHE A 3 -16.58 -13.79 0.68
C PHE A 3 -16.72 -12.73 1.76
N ASN A 4 -17.41 -11.64 1.43
CA ASN A 4 -17.94 -10.71 2.42
C ASN A 4 -19.12 -11.34 3.19
N THR A 5 -19.63 -10.64 4.20
CA THR A 5 -20.60 -11.19 5.15
C THR A 5 -21.92 -11.64 4.53
N ASP A 6 -22.40 -10.99 3.47
CA ASP A 6 -23.66 -11.30 2.79
C ASP A 6 -23.49 -12.09 1.49
N GLY A 7 -22.23 -12.42 1.14
CA GLY A 7 -21.90 -13.19 -0.04
C GLY A 7 -22.03 -12.45 -1.36
N THR A 8 -22.26 -11.14 -1.34
CA THR A 8 -22.39 -10.33 -2.57
C THR A 8 -21.05 -9.94 -3.17
N LYS A 9 -19.96 -10.14 -2.43
CA LYS A 9 -18.58 -9.99 -2.90
C LYS A 9 -17.77 -11.25 -2.68
N MET A 10 -16.95 -11.59 -3.65
CA MET A 10 -16.05 -12.73 -3.64
C MET A 10 -14.63 -12.25 -3.94
N PHE A 11 -13.66 -12.79 -3.22
CA PHE A 11 -12.25 -12.48 -3.40
C PHE A 11 -11.47 -13.76 -3.69
N ILE A 12 -10.67 -13.73 -4.75
CA ILE A 12 -9.86 -14.86 -5.18
C ILE A 12 -8.40 -14.43 -5.16
N LEU A 13 -7.58 -15.14 -4.40
CA LEU A 13 -6.14 -15.01 -4.45
C LEU A 13 -5.59 -15.75 -5.67
N GLY A 14 -4.90 -15.02 -6.56
CA GLY A 14 -4.23 -15.54 -7.74
C GLY A 14 -2.80 -15.96 -7.41
N HIS A 15 -2.46 -17.25 -7.63
CA HIS A 15 -1.11 -17.75 -7.37
C HIS A 15 -0.10 -17.36 -8.46
N SER A 16 -0.55 -17.17 -9.69
CA SER A 16 0.35 -16.80 -10.81
C SER A 16 0.40 -15.31 -11.11
N GLY A 17 -0.53 -14.52 -10.53
CA GLY A 17 -0.58 -13.07 -10.66
C GLY A 17 -0.14 -12.37 -9.40
N ASP A 18 0.00 -13.10 -8.29
CA ASP A 18 0.31 -12.57 -6.97
C ASP A 18 -0.62 -11.39 -6.63
N ASP A 19 -1.93 -11.63 -6.86
CA ASP A 19 -2.98 -10.63 -6.74
C ASP A 19 -4.22 -11.16 -5.99
N VAL A 20 -5.00 -10.24 -5.45
CA VAL A 20 -6.34 -10.51 -4.92
C VAL A 20 -7.35 -9.91 -5.89
N ASN A 21 -8.18 -10.75 -6.48
CA ASN A 21 -9.21 -10.38 -7.44
C ASN A 21 -10.56 -10.22 -6.75
N GLU A 22 -11.22 -9.07 -6.90
CA GLU A 22 -12.57 -8.79 -6.41
C GLU A 22 -13.62 -9.05 -7.47
N TYR A 23 -14.69 -9.73 -7.07
CA TYR A 23 -15.89 -9.97 -7.87
C TYR A 23 -17.14 -9.54 -7.11
N THR A 24 -18.11 -8.95 -7.80
CA THR A 24 -19.48 -8.80 -7.29
C THR A 24 -20.33 -9.97 -7.75
N LEU A 25 -21.24 -10.43 -6.88
CA LEU A 25 -22.22 -11.48 -7.18
C LEU A 25 -23.63 -10.88 -7.15
N SER A 26 -24.40 -11.03 -8.22
CA SER A 26 -25.79 -10.56 -8.24
C SER A 26 -26.72 -11.38 -7.34
N THR A 27 -26.29 -12.61 -6.99
CA THR A 27 -26.92 -13.47 -5.98
C THR A 27 -25.87 -13.89 -4.98
N GLY A 28 -26.05 -13.57 -3.70
CA GLY A 28 -25.07 -13.87 -2.65
C GLY A 28 -24.70 -15.36 -2.61
N PHE A 29 -23.39 -15.63 -2.54
CA PHE A 29 -22.78 -16.96 -2.56
C PHE A 29 -23.01 -17.79 -3.84
N ASP A 30 -23.64 -17.23 -4.88
CA ASP A 30 -23.78 -17.90 -6.17
C ASP A 30 -22.68 -17.45 -7.14
N VAL A 31 -21.59 -18.21 -7.19
CA VAL A 31 -20.42 -17.91 -8.01
C VAL A 31 -20.70 -17.88 -9.52
N SER A 32 -21.82 -18.45 -9.98
CA SER A 32 -22.22 -18.38 -11.37
C SER A 32 -22.65 -16.97 -11.80
N THR A 33 -22.92 -16.11 -10.83
CA THR A 33 -23.35 -14.72 -11.03
C THR A 33 -22.18 -13.72 -10.86
N ALA A 34 -20.93 -14.21 -10.73
CA ALA A 34 -19.77 -13.39 -10.47
C ALA A 34 -19.40 -12.49 -11.67
N SER A 35 -19.16 -11.23 -11.37
CA SER A 35 -18.65 -10.23 -12.31
C SER A 35 -17.36 -9.61 -11.74
N PHE A 36 -16.29 -9.62 -12.51
CA PHE A 36 -15.02 -9.04 -12.09
C PHE A 36 -15.16 -7.54 -11.82
N VAL A 37 -14.56 -7.06 -10.75
CA VAL A 37 -14.58 -5.64 -10.35
C VAL A 37 -13.18 -5.04 -10.45
N ASP A 38 -12.22 -5.63 -9.72
CA ASP A 38 -10.86 -5.08 -9.59
C ASP A 38 -9.86 -6.16 -9.18
N SER A 39 -8.59 -5.82 -9.26
CA SER A 39 -7.47 -6.66 -8.87
C SER A 39 -6.44 -5.84 -8.10
N PHE A 40 -6.01 -6.33 -6.95
CA PHE A 40 -4.97 -5.72 -6.13
C PHE A 40 -3.75 -6.62 -6.06
N SER A 41 -2.59 -6.12 -6.55
CA SER A 41 -1.33 -6.87 -6.49
C SER A 41 -0.74 -6.86 -5.08
N VAL A 42 -0.38 -8.05 -4.61
CA VAL A 42 0.32 -8.26 -3.33
C VAL A 42 1.78 -8.69 -3.54
N ASN A 43 2.23 -8.74 -4.79
CA ASN A 43 3.56 -9.23 -5.19
C ASN A 43 4.72 -8.46 -4.54
N SER A 44 4.54 -7.17 -4.25
CA SER A 44 5.58 -6.36 -3.59
C SER A 44 5.83 -6.76 -2.13
N GLN A 45 4.83 -7.36 -1.47
CA GLN A 45 4.92 -7.85 -0.10
C GLN A 45 5.22 -9.35 -0.06
N ASP A 46 4.57 -10.13 -0.92
CA ASP A 46 4.84 -11.56 -1.03
C ASP A 46 4.61 -12.06 -2.46
N ALA A 47 5.67 -12.58 -3.09
CA ALA A 47 5.64 -13.17 -4.43
C ALA A 47 5.12 -14.62 -4.45
N SER A 48 4.61 -15.12 -3.33
CA SER A 48 4.00 -16.45 -3.21
C SER A 48 2.85 -16.44 -2.20
N PRO A 49 1.82 -15.61 -2.43
CA PRO A 49 0.70 -15.50 -1.52
C PRO A 49 -0.11 -16.80 -1.50
N VAL A 50 -0.49 -17.26 -0.29
CA VAL A 50 -1.17 -18.56 -0.10
C VAL A 50 -2.58 -18.46 0.44
N SER A 51 -2.91 -17.35 1.14
CA SER A 51 -4.25 -17.16 1.70
C SER A 51 -4.59 -15.68 1.82
N VAL A 52 -5.88 -15.37 1.68
CA VAL A 52 -6.45 -14.05 1.92
C VAL A 52 -7.68 -14.18 2.83
N CYS A 53 -7.80 -13.29 3.80
CA CYS A 53 -9.01 -13.16 4.62
C CYS A 53 -9.25 -11.68 4.98
N PHE A 54 -10.44 -11.39 5.50
CA PHE A 54 -10.83 -10.06 5.97
C PHE A 54 -11.23 -10.12 7.44
N ASN A 55 -11.13 -8.98 8.15
CA ASN A 55 -11.79 -8.83 9.43
C ASN A 55 -13.32 -8.77 9.24
N ASN A 56 -14.07 -8.86 10.37
CA ASN A 56 -15.54 -9.00 10.31
C ASN A 56 -16.27 -7.83 9.68
N ASP A 57 -15.73 -6.62 9.77
CA ASP A 57 -16.32 -5.41 9.19
C ASP A 57 -15.76 -5.08 7.79
N GLY A 58 -14.80 -5.88 7.28
CA GLY A 58 -14.22 -5.72 5.96
C GLY A 58 -13.30 -4.50 5.80
N THR A 59 -12.91 -3.86 6.89
CA THR A 59 -12.01 -2.68 6.84
C THR A 59 -10.54 -3.07 6.74
N LYS A 60 -10.22 -4.36 6.98
CA LYS A 60 -8.87 -4.90 6.87
C LYS A 60 -8.84 -6.19 6.05
N MET A 61 -7.85 -6.30 5.19
CA MET A 61 -7.51 -7.51 4.47
C MET A 61 -6.16 -8.04 4.99
N PHE A 62 -6.07 -9.34 5.17
CA PHE A 62 -4.84 -10.03 5.56
C PHE A 62 -4.44 -11.02 4.47
N VAL A 63 -3.20 -10.96 4.03
CA VAL A 63 -2.63 -11.89 3.07
C VAL A 63 -1.49 -12.64 3.74
N ILE A 64 -1.56 -13.97 3.71
CA ILE A 64 -0.50 -14.85 4.22
C ILE A 64 0.38 -15.22 3.03
N GLY A 65 1.67 -14.97 3.14
CA GLY A 65 2.68 -15.30 2.17
C GLY A 65 3.51 -16.52 2.54
N ALA A 66 4.05 -17.22 1.53
CA ALA A 66 5.00 -18.31 1.73
C ALA A 66 6.45 -17.84 1.52
N ALA A 67 6.68 -16.80 0.74
CA ALA A 67 8.01 -16.28 0.50
C ALA A 67 8.56 -15.49 1.69
N GLY A 68 7.73 -14.64 2.31
CA GLY A 68 8.06 -13.85 3.50
C GLY A 68 7.84 -14.61 4.82
N VAL A 69 7.04 -15.67 4.81
CA VAL A 69 6.57 -16.39 6.02
C VAL A 69 5.89 -15.44 7.00
N ASP A 70 5.15 -14.47 6.49
CA ASP A 70 4.53 -13.37 7.23
C ASP A 70 3.03 -13.22 6.93
N ILE A 71 2.40 -12.28 7.61
CA ILE A 71 1.02 -11.85 7.36
C ILE A 71 1.06 -10.36 7.06
N ASN A 72 0.67 -10.03 5.83
CA ASN A 72 0.56 -8.65 5.38
C ASN A 72 -0.85 -8.12 5.65
N GLU A 73 -0.95 -7.00 6.39
CA GLU A 73 -2.21 -6.32 6.67
C GLU A 73 -2.39 -5.13 5.72
N TYR A 74 -3.58 -5.02 5.15
CA TYR A 74 -4.00 -3.90 4.30
C TYR A 74 -5.25 -3.24 4.89
N THR A 75 -5.24 -1.92 4.97
CA THR A 75 -6.41 -1.15 5.39
C THR A 75 -7.24 -0.76 4.17
N LEU A 76 -8.54 -1.06 4.19
CA LEU A 76 -9.47 -0.72 3.14
C LEU A 76 -10.24 0.55 3.52
N THR A 77 -10.31 1.53 2.62
CA THR A 77 -11.06 2.78 2.82
C THR A 77 -12.57 2.58 2.77
N SER A 78 -13.01 1.50 2.12
CA SER A 78 -14.41 1.03 2.12
C SER A 78 -14.44 -0.46 2.42
N PRO A 79 -15.34 -0.93 3.29
CA PRO A 79 -15.44 -2.34 3.65
C PRO A 79 -15.56 -3.27 2.44
N PHE A 80 -14.72 -4.30 2.40
CA PHE A 80 -14.69 -5.30 1.34
C PHE A 80 -14.60 -4.69 -0.07
N ASN A 81 -13.76 -3.67 -0.26
CA ASN A 81 -13.59 -2.99 -1.55
C ASN A 81 -12.10 -2.78 -1.81
N LEU A 82 -11.56 -3.44 -2.87
CA LEU A 82 -10.16 -3.35 -3.25
C LEU A 82 -9.85 -2.10 -4.08
N VAL A 83 -10.87 -1.43 -4.63
CA VAL A 83 -10.70 -0.22 -5.46
C VAL A 83 -10.05 0.95 -4.71
N ASN A 84 -10.15 0.95 -3.39
CA ASN A 84 -9.56 1.98 -2.54
C ASN A 84 -8.86 1.33 -1.33
N ILE A 85 -7.89 0.49 -1.55
CA ILE A 85 -6.93 0.16 -0.50
C ILE A 85 -6.17 1.45 -0.23
N SER A 86 -6.27 1.98 0.99
CA SER A 86 -5.43 3.12 1.35
C SER A 86 -3.99 2.69 1.13
N GLY A 87 -3.24 3.48 0.38
CA GLY A 87 -1.86 3.18 0.03
C GLY A 87 -0.91 3.22 1.24
N GLU A 88 -1.32 2.56 2.32
CA GLU A 88 -0.47 2.37 3.50
C GLU A 88 0.28 1.04 3.34
N HIS A 89 1.58 1.14 3.24
CA HIS A 89 2.50 0.01 3.26
C HIS A 89 3.24 0.00 4.59
N THR A 90 3.25 -1.14 5.26
CA THR A 90 4.04 -1.35 6.48
C THR A 90 5.17 -2.33 6.21
N GLY A 91 6.29 -2.11 6.85
CA GLY A 91 7.46 -2.98 6.75
C GLY A 91 8.42 -2.75 7.90
N ASP A 92 9.54 -3.42 7.85
CA ASP A 92 10.63 -3.29 8.82
C ASP A 92 11.97 -3.33 8.09
N VAL A 93 12.90 -2.46 8.44
CA VAL A 93 14.26 -2.44 7.88
C VAL A 93 15.26 -3.23 8.72
N ILE A 94 14.93 -3.60 9.96
CA ILE A 94 15.82 -4.28 10.93
C ILE A 94 15.29 -5.68 11.33
N ASP A 95 14.30 -6.23 10.65
CA ASP A 95 13.70 -7.51 11.08
C ASP A 95 14.75 -8.63 11.16
N THR A 96 14.98 -9.14 12.37
CA THR A 96 15.93 -10.22 12.66
C THR A 96 15.43 -11.61 12.26
N ASN A 97 14.17 -11.74 11.83
CA ASN A 97 13.53 -13.01 11.48
C ASN A 97 13.63 -13.33 9.98
N SER A 98 14.09 -12.39 9.15
CA SER A 98 14.20 -12.59 7.71
C SER A 98 15.65 -12.82 7.27
N THR A 99 15.81 -13.55 6.16
CA THR A 99 17.13 -13.94 5.62
C THR A 99 17.58 -13.07 4.44
N SER A 100 16.80 -12.05 4.05
CA SER A 100 17.13 -11.20 2.90
C SER A 100 16.54 -9.80 3.04
N ASN A 101 17.30 -8.78 2.62
CA ASN A 101 16.94 -7.36 2.55
C ASN A 101 16.73 -6.63 3.88
N TYR A 102 17.30 -7.13 5.00
CA TYR A 102 17.23 -6.48 6.30
C TYR A 102 18.63 -6.13 6.80
N ASP A 103 18.70 -5.06 7.57
CA ASP A 103 19.94 -4.65 8.21
C ASP A 103 20.32 -5.67 9.29
N THR A 104 21.58 -6.08 9.28
CA THR A 104 22.12 -7.09 10.20
C THR A 104 23.44 -6.63 10.78
N ASP A 105 23.70 -7.05 12.01
CA ASP A 105 25.00 -6.94 12.64
C ASP A 105 25.61 -8.33 12.87
N ILE A 106 26.93 -8.48 12.54
CA ILE A 106 27.61 -9.76 12.63
C ILE A 106 27.86 -10.20 14.08
N ASP A 107 27.95 -9.25 14.98
CA ASP A 107 28.16 -9.46 16.42
C ASP A 107 26.84 -9.57 17.18
N VAL A 108 25.69 -9.50 16.45
CA VAL A 108 24.33 -9.68 16.97
C VAL A 108 23.91 -8.56 17.96
N GLU A 109 24.45 -7.37 17.80
CA GLU A 109 24.07 -6.20 18.58
C GLU A 109 22.71 -5.66 18.13
N THR A 110 22.03 -4.96 19.05
CA THR A 110 20.71 -4.38 18.73
C THR A 110 20.87 -3.17 17.83
N LEU A 111 20.38 -3.29 16.60
CA LEU A 111 20.34 -2.17 15.66
C LEU A 111 19.23 -1.20 15.99
N THR A 112 19.46 0.08 15.70
CA THR A 112 18.51 1.16 15.92
C THR A 112 18.59 2.17 14.80
N VAL A 113 17.47 2.57 14.21
CA VAL A 113 17.41 3.68 13.26
C VAL A 113 17.59 5.00 14.00
N THR A 114 18.62 5.76 13.60
CA THR A 114 19.00 7.02 14.28
C THR A 114 18.73 8.27 13.45
N ALA A 115 18.56 8.14 12.13
CA ALA A 115 18.22 9.25 11.24
C ALA A 115 17.41 8.75 10.05
N VAL A 116 16.63 9.66 9.45
CA VAL A 116 15.90 9.46 8.19
C VAL A 116 15.95 10.74 7.36
N ARG A 117 16.07 10.59 6.03
CA ARG A 117 16.14 11.72 5.07
C ARG A 117 15.36 11.38 3.81
N LEU A 118 14.81 12.39 3.16
CA LEU A 118 14.20 12.27 1.84
C LEU A 118 15.29 12.12 0.76
N GLY A 119 15.10 11.18 -0.15
CA GLY A 119 15.94 10.97 -1.33
C GLY A 119 16.78 9.71 -1.29
N SER A 120 17.27 9.30 -2.45
CA SER A 120 18.05 8.06 -2.67
C SER A 120 19.56 8.22 -2.48
N SER A 121 20.04 9.44 -2.22
CA SER A 121 21.47 9.70 -2.01
C SER A 121 21.79 9.62 -0.52
N GLU A 122 22.52 8.60 -0.13
CA GLU A 122 22.87 8.30 1.26
C GLU A 122 23.49 9.51 1.99
N GLY A 123 23.00 9.78 3.18
CA GLY A 123 23.41 10.90 4.03
C GLY A 123 23.01 12.29 3.53
N SER A 124 22.34 12.39 2.38
CA SER A 124 21.90 13.64 1.76
C SER A 124 20.38 13.79 1.76
N GLY A 125 19.90 14.97 1.40
CA GLY A 125 18.47 15.28 1.31
C GLY A 125 17.90 15.92 2.57
N THR A 126 16.59 16.21 2.53
CA THR A 126 15.88 16.85 3.65
C THR A 126 15.78 15.90 4.82
N ALA A 127 16.30 16.33 5.98
CA ALA A 127 16.24 15.53 7.20
C ALA A 127 14.82 15.47 7.76
N GLY A 128 14.40 14.28 8.17
CA GLY A 128 13.20 14.02 8.96
C GLY A 128 13.53 13.72 10.42
N THR A 129 12.48 13.43 11.18
CA THR A 129 12.60 12.97 12.57
C THR A 129 12.13 11.52 12.63
N VAL A 130 12.96 10.62 13.17
CA VAL A 130 12.59 9.21 13.38
C VAL A 130 11.32 9.12 14.23
N GLY A 131 10.38 8.29 13.82
CA GLY A 131 9.05 8.15 14.43
C GLY A 131 8.03 9.23 14.04
N SER A 132 8.39 10.13 13.11
CA SER A 132 7.47 11.15 12.59
C SER A 132 7.37 11.08 11.07
N ALA A 133 6.21 11.46 10.52
CA ALA A 133 5.98 11.44 9.08
C ALA A 133 6.93 12.39 8.34
N LEU A 134 7.66 11.86 7.35
CA LEU A 134 8.49 12.58 6.40
C LEU A 134 7.84 12.55 5.03
N THR A 135 7.50 13.73 4.50
CA THR A 135 6.80 13.85 3.22
C THR A 135 7.74 13.63 2.05
N GLY A 136 7.40 12.65 1.21
CA GLY A 136 7.98 12.38 -0.09
C GLY A 136 7.23 13.07 -1.23
N THR A 137 7.42 12.60 -2.45
CA THR A 137 6.73 13.11 -3.63
C THR A 137 5.29 12.61 -3.69
N TYR A 138 5.09 11.32 -3.47
CA TYR A 138 3.80 10.65 -3.63
C TYR A 138 3.13 10.31 -2.29
N GLY A 139 3.89 10.30 -1.20
CA GLY A 139 3.35 9.92 0.10
C GLY A 139 4.19 10.40 1.28
N GLN A 140 3.93 9.80 2.44
CA GLN A 140 4.63 10.09 3.69
C GLN A 140 5.17 8.80 4.29
N LEU A 141 6.45 8.79 4.65
CA LEU A 141 7.10 7.71 5.39
C LEU A 141 7.17 8.07 6.87
N THR A 142 6.74 7.16 7.74
CA THR A 142 7.06 7.17 9.17
C THR A 142 7.97 5.99 9.46
N LEU A 143 9.24 6.23 9.77
CA LEU A 143 10.21 5.20 10.09
C LEU A 143 10.57 5.31 11.57
N ASN A 144 10.36 4.22 12.33
CA ASN A 144 10.56 4.16 13.76
C ASN A 144 12.00 3.72 14.12
N ALA A 145 12.40 3.98 15.36
CA ALA A 145 13.74 3.62 15.84
C ALA A 145 14.00 2.10 15.85
N ASN A 146 12.96 1.28 15.98
CA ASN A 146 13.07 -0.18 15.92
C ASN A 146 13.12 -0.76 14.50
N GLY A 147 13.11 0.10 13.46
CA GLY A 147 13.12 -0.32 12.06
C GLY A 147 11.75 -0.43 11.40
N SER A 148 10.69 -0.57 12.18
CA SER A 148 9.34 -0.64 11.61
C SER A 148 8.96 0.66 10.91
N TYR A 149 8.30 0.58 9.76
CA TYR A 149 7.85 1.75 9.04
C TYR A 149 6.43 1.61 8.50
N THR A 150 5.84 2.76 8.26
CA THR A 150 4.57 2.93 7.55
C THR A 150 4.76 3.95 6.44
N TYR A 151 4.29 3.66 5.25
CA TYR A 151 4.20 4.62 4.15
C TYR A 151 2.75 4.77 3.71
N VAL A 152 2.31 6.00 3.55
CA VAL A 152 0.94 6.34 3.10
C VAL A 152 1.04 7.20 1.84
N ALA A 153 0.50 6.72 0.72
CA ALA A 153 0.41 7.48 -0.53
C ALA A 153 -0.75 8.48 -0.45
N ASN A 154 -0.48 9.67 0.11
CA ASN A 154 -1.50 10.68 0.45
C ASN A 154 -1.23 12.06 -0.16
N GLN A 155 -0.35 12.14 -1.16
CA GLN A 155 -0.09 13.39 -1.85
C GLN A 155 -0.98 13.52 -3.08
N THR A 156 -1.41 14.74 -3.40
CA THR A 156 -2.26 15.01 -4.58
C THR A 156 -1.63 14.56 -5.91
N VAL A 157 -0.30 14.42 -5.93
CA VAL A 157 0.43 13.89 -7.09
C VAL A 157 0.23 12.38 -7.21
N ALA A 158 0.04 11.68 -6.10
CA ALA A 158 -0.30 10.26 -6.11
C ALA A 158 -1.73 10.04 -6.60
N ASP A 159 -2.68 10.89 -6.14
CA ASP A 159 -4.08 10.85 -6.59
C ASP A 159 -4.23 11.13 -8.11
N ALA A 160 -3.22 11.74 -8.75
CA ALA A 160 -3.23 12.08 -10.17
C ALA A 160 -2.56 11.01 -11.06
N LEU A 161 -2.17 9.88 -10.50
CA LEU A 161 -1.58 8.76 -11.26
C LEU A 161 -2.70 7.97 -11.95
N ASP A 162 -2.53 7.72 -13.24
CA ASP A 162 -3.43 6.88 -14.00
C ASP A 162 -3.24 5.38 -13.66
N ALA A 163 -4.25 4.57 -13.93
CA ALA A 163 -4.15 3.12 -13.75
C ALA A 163 -3.01 2.53 -14.58
N GLY A 164 -2.06 1.89 -13.90
CA GLY A 164 -0.86 1.30 -14.49
C GLY A 164 0.38 2.20 -14.46
N ASP A 165 0.26 3.44 -13.99
CA ASP A 165 1.43 4.26 -13.67
C ASP A 165 2.20 3.64 -12.51
N VAL A 166 3.53 3.60 -12.65
CA VAL A 166 4.44 3.07 -11.63
C VAL A 166 5.51 4.12 -11.34
N VAL A 167 5.51 4.63 -10.12
CA VAL A 167 6.45 5.66 -9.66
C VAL A 167 7.09 5.23 -8.34
N THR A 168 8.13 5.95 -7.90
CA THR A 168 8.82 5.62 -6.65
C THR A 168 9.08 6.84 -5.80
N ASP A 169 8.92 6.69 -4.49
CA ASP A 169 9.55 7.54 -3.49
C ASP A 169 10.78 6.83 -2.90
N SER A 170 11.83 7.59 -2.61
CA SER A 170 13.03 7.07 -1.98
C SER A 170 13.38 7.89 -0.75
N PHE A 171 13.82 7.17 0.29
CA PHE A 171 14.32 7.75 1.54
C PHE A 171 15.61 7.04 1.91
N ASN A 172 16.51 7.72 2.60
CA ASN A 172 17.68 7.08 3.17
C ASN A 172 17.64 7.21 4.69
N TYR A 173 18.19 6.22 5.36
CA TYR A 173 18.19 6.17 6.82
C TYR A 173 19.55 5.72 7.34
N THR A 174 19.83 6.05 8.59
CA THR A 174 21.05 5.62 9.28
C THR A 174 20.66 4.61 10.35
N VAL A 175 21.30 3.45 10.32
CA VAL A 175 21.23 2.43 11.36
C VAL A 175 22.48 2.49 12.22
N SER A 176 22.38 2.14 13.49
CA SER A 176 23.47 2.10 14.46
C SER A 176 23.33 0.94 15.43
N ASP A 177 24.45 0.31 15.76
CA ASP A 177 24.66 -0.68 16.83
C ASP A 177 25.05 -0.03 18.17
N GLY A 178 25.19 1.31 18.20
CA GLY A 178 25.65 2.09 19.34
C GLY A 178 27.14 2.45 19.31
N ALA A 179 27.95 1.80 18.45
CA ALA A 179 29.38 2.05 18.27
C ALA A 179 29.74 2.53 16.86
N ALA A 180 29.07 1.97 15.86
CA ALA A 180 29.23 2.29 14.44
C ALA A 180 27.88 2.67 13.82
N THR A 181 27.90 3.17 12.59
CA THR A 181 26.70 3.50 11.82
C THR A 181 26.90 3.13 10.37
N ASP A 182 25.78 2.75 9.71
CA ASP A 182 25.73 2.58 8.27
C ASP A 182 24.47 3.27 7.70
N ILE A 183 24.44 3.50 6.39
CA ILE A 183 23.34 4.20 5.73
C ILE A 183 22.82 3.33 4.60
N ALA A 184 21.50 3.19 4.55
CA ALA A 184 20.81 2.47 3.50
C ALA A 184 19.65 3.27 2.91
N VAL A 185 19.13 2.81 1.76
CA VAL A 185 18.02 3.43 1.04
C VAL A 185 16.80 2.52 1.07
N ILE A 186 15.66 3.08 1.49
CA ILE A 186 14.36 2.48 1.30
C ILE A 186 13.70 3.10 0.07
N THR A 187 13.21 2.26 -0.84
CA THR A 187 12.49 2.69 -2.04
C THR A 187 11.07 2.12 -2.01
N ILE A 188 10.09 2.99 -2.04
CA ILE A 188 8.67 2.64 -2.06
C ILE A 188 8.14 2.80 -3.49
N THR A 189 7.57 1.74 -4.04
CA THR A 189 6.87 1.79 -5.32
C THR A 189 5.41 2.16 -5.09
N VAL A 190 4.94 3.18 -5.78
CA VAL A 190 3.53 3.62 -5.80
C VAL A 190 2.95 3.30 -7.16
N ILE A 191 1.83 2.59 -7.17
CA ILE A 191 1.13 2.19 -8.41
C ILE A 191 -0.17 3.00 -8.48
N GLY A 192 -0.38 3.66 -9.61
CA GLY A 192 -1.60 4.42 -9.90
C GLY A 192 -2.80 3.51 -10.08
N ILE A 193 -3.95 3.96 -9.61
CA ILE A 193 -5.26 3.34 -9.80
C ILE A 193 -6.17 4.30 -10.55
N ASN A 194 -7.24 3.77 -11.17
CA ASN A 194 -8.19 4.61 -11.87
C ASN A 194 -9.14 5.33 -10.90
N ASP A 195 -9.20 6.66 -11.00
CA ASP A 195 -10.12 7.47 -10.23
C ASP A 195 -11.53 7.49 -10.82
N THR A 196 -12.52 7.59 -9.94
CA THR A 196 -13.91 7.77 -10.38
C THR A 196 -14.17 9.22 -10.80
N PRO A 197 -14.78 9.47 -11.97
CA PRO A 197 -15.10 10.81 -12.40
C PRO A 197 -16.13 11.47 -11.48
N THR A 198 -15.95 12.76 -11.21
CA THR A 198 -16.90 13.57 -10.45
C THR A 198 -17.70 14.46 -11.40
N ALA A 199 -19.01 14.21 -11.52
CA ALA A 199 -19.90 15.06 -12.30
C ALA A 199 -20.35 16.29 -11.49
N GLN A 200 -20.41 17.44 -12.15
CA GLN A 200 -20.96 18.67 -11.60
C GLN A 200 -22.33 18.93 -12.24
N ASN A 201 -23.23 19.50 -11.44
CA ASN A 201 -24.54 19.91 -11.96
C ASN A 201 -24.42 21.22 -12.75
N ASP A 202 -24.89 21.20 -13.99
CA ASP A 202 -24.99 22.39 -14.80
C ASP A 202 -26.36 23.05 -14.60
N VAL A 203 -26.38 24.39 -14.61
CA VAL A 203 -27.60 25.18 -14.51
C VAL A 203 -27.67 26.12 -15.70
N GLY A 204 -28.71 25.96 -16.50
CA GLY A 204 -29.01 26.85 -17.60
C GLY A 204 -30.25 27.68 -17.36
N VAL A 205 -30.25 28.94 -17.78
CA VAL A 205 -31.43 29.82 -17.80
C VAL A 205 -31.69 30.21 -19.24
N ILE A 206 -32.93 30.00 -19.69
CA ILE A 206 -33.40 30.44 -21.01
C ILE A 206 -34.60 31.39 -20.82
N VAL A 207 -34.58 32.46 -21.57
CA VAL A 207 -35.77 33.32 -21.70
C VAL A 207 -36.65 32.78 -22.82
N GLU A 208 -37.97 33.04 -22.76
CA GLU A 208 -38.90 32.68 -23.81
C GLU A 208 -38.35 33.17 -25.18
N ASP A 209 -38.43 32.32 -26.21
CA ASP A 209 -37.89 32.54 -27.57
C ASP A 209 -36.34 32.58 -27.66
N GLY A 210 -35.60 32.27 -26.59
CA GLY A 210 -34.16 32.14 -26.59
C GLY A 210 -33.68 30.72 -26.91
N THR A 211 -32.38 30.59 -27.28
CA THR A 211 -31.70 29.30 -27.44
C THR A 211 -30.55 29.21 -26.45
N LEU A 212 -30.54 28.17 -25.64
CA LEU A 212 -29.40 27.85 -24.79
C LEU A 212 -28.27 27.27 -25.65
N THR A 213 -27.06 27.85 -25.63
CA THR A 213 -25.86 27.40 -26.36
C THR A 213 -24.83 26.87 -25.41
#